data_634a13a37ae3305342ba41eabdbc5a47
#
_entry.id   634a13a37ae3305342ba41eabdbc5a47
#
_cell.length_a   1.000
_cell.length_b   1.000
_cell.length_c   1.000
_cell.angle_alpha   90.00
_cell.angle_beta   90.00
_cell.angle_gamma   90.00
#
_symmetry.space_group_name_H-M   'P 1'
#
loop_
_entity.id
_entity.type
_entity.pdbx_description
1 polymer ?
#
loop_
_entity_poly.entity_id
_entity_poly.type
_entity_poly.pdbx_seq_one_letter_code
_entity_poly.pdbx_strand_id
1 'polypeptide(L)'
;FPFWLAVLSAIAAMALFGIALERVVIRPILGQPAFSVVMLTIGIGYVTRGLVTMIPTIGTETHTLEVPYKDQAWNLGALVLNVEQMVVIAATALLSALLYAMFRFTKLGVAMQASSQNQLAAYYMGIPVRRLNGLVWGLAAAVASVAGLLLAPITFVHANMGFIGLKAFPAAVVGGFGSLPGAIVGGLVIGLVESLSGFYLPEGFKDIAAYVVVLVMLVVRPNGLFGEKLRKKV
;
A
#
# COMPACT_ATOMS: atom_id res chain seq x y z
N PHE A 1 -8.92 -2.22 26.14
CA PHE A 1 -8.68 -3.31 25.19
C PHE A 1 -7.18 -3.52 25.11
N PRO A 2 -6.66 -4.76 25.16
CA PRO A 2 -5.25 -5.00 24.96
C PRO A 2 -4.85 -4.54 23.54
N PHE A 3 -3.70 -3.86 23.43
CA PHE A 3 -3.22 -3.25 22.20
C PHE A 3 -3.27 -4.19 20.97
N TRP A 4 -2.84 -5.43 21.15
CA TRP A 4 -2.81 -6.41 20.08
C TRP A 4 -4.19 -6.81 19.54
N LEU A 5 -5.20 -6.85 20.42
CA LEU A 5 -6.58 -7.08 19.99
C LEU A 5 -7.13 -5.88 19.20
N ALA A 6 -6.77 -4.65 19.62
CA ALA A 6 -7.14 -3.45 18.86
C ALA A 6 -6.54 -3.45 17.47
N VAL A 7 -5.25 -3.82 17.34
CA VAL A 7 -4.56 -3.95 16.05
C VAL A 7 -5.23 -5.00 15.16
N LEU A 8 -5.50 -6.19 15.68
CA LEU A 8 -6.15 -7.26 14.91
C LEU A 8 -7.57 -6.88 14.50
N SER A 9 -8.33 -6.23 15.38
CA SER A 9 -9.68 -5.77 15.07
C SER A 9 -9.69 -4.68 14.00
N ALA A 10 -8.73 -3.75 14.03
CA ALA A 10 -8.58 -2.72 13.01
C ALA A 10 -8.25 -3.32 11.63
N ILE A 11 -7.32 -4.27 11.57
CA ILE A 11 -6.97 -4.97 10.33
C ILE A 11 -8.18 -5.75 9.78
N ALA A 12 -8.90 -6.47 10.64
CA ALA A 12 -10.10 -7.22 10.24
C ALA A 12 -11.22 -6.27 9.76
N ALA A 13 -11.47 -5.18 10.46
CA ALA A 13 -12.46 -4.18 10.07
C ALA A 13 -12.11 -3.56 8.71
N MET A 14 -10.84 -3.20 8.47
CA MET A 14 -10.40 -2.65 7.20
C MET A 14 -10.46 -3.69 6.07
N ALA A 15 -10.15 -4.96 6.33
CA ALA A 15 -10.33 -6.03 5.34
C ALA A 15 -11.81 -6.18 4.94
N LEU A 16 -12.72 -6.16 5.91
CA LEU A 16 -14.17 -6.19 5.65
C LEU A 16 -14.63 -4.95 4.90
N PHE A 17 -14.13 -3.77 5.27
CA PHE A 17 -14.40 -2.53 4.55
C PHE A 17 -13.96 -2.61 3.08
N GLY A 18 -12.76 -3.14 2.80
CA GLY A 18 -12.25 -3.34 1.44
C GLY A 18 -13.15 -4.27 0.62
N ILE A 19 -13.61 -5.39 1.21
CA ILE A 19 -14.54 -6.33 0.57
C ILE A 19 -15.90 -5.65 0.32
N ALA A 20 -16.41 -4.89 1.28
CA ALA A 20 -17.67 -4.17 1.16
C ALA A 20 -17.60 -3.10 0.06
N LEU A 21 -16.51 -2.35 0.03
CA LEU A 21 -16.24 -1.32 -0.97
C LEU A 21 -16.17 -1.91 -2.38
N GLU A 22 -15.48 -3.04 -2.55
CA GLU A 22 -15.49 -3.78 -3.83
C GLU A 22 -16.91 -4.14 -4.23
N ARG A 23 -17.67 -4.74 -3.30
CA ARG A 23 -18.98 -5.28 -3.61
C ARG A 23 -20.02 -4.22 -3.95
N VAL A 24 -20.00 -3.10 -3.22
CA VAL A 24 -21.01 -2.04 -3.33
C VAL A 24 -20.65 -1.00 -4.41
N VAL A 25 -19.36 -0.65 -4.51
CA VAL A 25 -18.94 0.50 -5.31
C VAL A 25 -18.14 0.10 -6.54
N ILE A 26 -17.16 -0.81 -6.40
CA ILE A 26 -16.26 -1.15 -7.53
C ILE A 26 -16.92 -2.15 -8.48
N ARG A 27 -17.59 -3.16 -7.94
CA ARG A 27 -18.21 -4.23 -8.74
C ARG A 27 -19.19 -3.74 -9.79
N PRO A 28 -20.09 -2.76 -9.53
CA PRO A 28 -21.01 -2.23 -10.55
C PRO A 28 -20.32 -1.56 -11.74
N ILE A 29 -19.07 -1.11 -11.55
CA ILE A 29 -18.31 -0.36 -12.57
C ILE A 29 -17.29 -1.25 -13.28
N LEU A 30 -17.17 -2.52 -12.88
CA LEU A 30 -16.34 -3.48 -13.61
C LEU A 30 -16.81 -3.63 -15.06
N GLY A 31 -15.88 -3.41 -15.99
CA GLY A 31 -16.19 -3.42 -17.43
C GLY A 31 -16.29 -2.02 -18.05
N GLN A 32 -16.31 -0.97 -17.25
CA GLN A 32 -16.18 0.41 -17.72
C GLN A 32 -14.70 0.75 -18.03
N PRO A 33 -14.42 1.81 -18.81
CA PRO A 33 -13.07 2.24 -19.09
C PRO A 33 -12.24 2.41 -17.81
N ALA A 34 -10.96 2.06 -17.86
CA ALA A 34 -10.04 2.14 -16.72
C ALA A 34 -10.02 3.52 -16.04
N PHE A 35 -10.19 4.59 -16.82
CA PHE A 35 -10.30 5.96 -16.32
C PHE A 35 -11.45 6.15 -15.32
N SER A 36 -12.61 5.55 -15.58
CA SER A 36 -13.78 5.64 -14.69
C SER A 36 -13.51 5.00 -13.34
N VAL A 37 -12.81 3.87 -13.32
CA VAL A 37 -12.44 3.18 -12.07
C VAL A 37 -11.44 4.02 -11.27
N VAL A 38 -10.45 4.62 -11.93
CA VAL A 38 -9.47 5.50 -11.27
C VAL A 38 -10.15 6.73 -10.67
N MET A 39 -11.03 7.41 -11.43
CA MET A 39 -11.74 8.59 -10.92
C MET A 39 -12.65 8.23 -9.75
N LEU A 40 -13.31 7.08 -9.80
CA LEU A 40 -14.14 6.58 -8.71
C LEU A 40 -13.31 6.36 -7.44
N THR A 41 -12.16 5.69 -7.54
CA THR A 41 -11.31 5.41 -6.36
C THR A 41 -10.78 6.68 -5.72
N ILE A 42 -10.40 7.68 -6.54
CA ILE A 42 -10.01 9.01 -6.04
C ILE A 42 -11.21 9.67 -5.34
N GLY A 43 -12.40 9.65 -5.97
CA GLY A 43 -13.62 10.21 -5.39
C GLY A 43 -13.98 9.57 -4.04
N ILE A 44 -13.88 8.23 -3.93
CA ILE A 44 -14.09 7.50 -2.67
C ILE A 44 -13.10 7.98 -1.59
N GLY A 45 -11.82 8.17 -1.96
CA GLY A 45 -10.81 8.68 -1.04
C GLY A 45 -11.20 10.05 -0.46
N TYR A 46 -11.65 10.98 -1.30
CA TYR A 46 -12.11 12.29 -0.85
C TYR A 46 -13.39 12.23 -0.01
N VAL A 47 -14.37 11.40 -0.40
CA VAL A 47 -15.60 11.20 0.38
C VAL A 47 -15.28 10.61 1.75
N THR A 48 -14.47 9.57 1.81
CA THR A 48 -14.08 8.93 3.09
C THR A 48 -13.34 9.93 3.99
N ARG A 49 -12.43 10.71 3.41
CA ARG A 49 -11.73 11.77 4.15
C ARG A 49 -12.73 12.82 4.67
N GLY A 50 -13.65 13.28 3.83
CA GLY A 50 -14.71 14.24 4.24
C GLY A 50 -15.56 13.69 5.36
N LEU A 51 -15.96 12.42 5.31
CA LEU A 51 -16.73 11.79 6.38
C LEU A 51 -15.93 11.70 7.69
N VAL A 52 -14.66 11.38 7.65
CA VAL A 52 -13.79 11.34 8.83
C VAL A 52 -13.63 12.74 9.43
N THR A 53 -13.43 13.78 8.63
CA THR A 53 -13.29 15.16 9.12
C THR A 53 -14.57 15.74 9.70
N MET A 54 -15.74 15.15 9.39
CA MET A 54 -17.02 15.54 10.02
C MET A 54 -17.18 15.03 11.44
N ILE A 55 -16.37 14.07 11.87
CA ILE A 55 -16.43 13.55 13.25
C ILE A 55 -15.63 14.48 14.15
N PRO A 56 -16.31 15.20 15.08
CA PRO A 56 -15.62 16.07 16.04
C PRO A 56 -14.59 15.27 16.83
N THR A 57 -13.47 15.87 17.18
CA THR A 57 -12.37 15.28 17.98
C THR A 57 -11.51 14.24 17.26
N ILE A 58 -12.05 13.48 16.29
CA ILE A 58 -11.28 12.44 15.56
C ILE A 58 -10.73 12.98 14.24
N GLY A 59 -11.52 13.76 13.52
CA GLY A 59 -11.22 14.12 12.14
C GLY A 59 -10.38 15.38 11.95
N THR A 60 -10.34 16.28 12.93
CA THR A 60 -9.67 17.59 12.84
C THR A 60 -8.37 17.66 13.63
N GLU A 61 -8.20 16.79 14.61
CA GLU A 61 -7.03 16.78 15.48
C GLU A 61 -5.99 15.74 15.03
N THR A 62 -4.75 15.98 15.41
CA THR A 62 -3.68 15.00 15.24
C THR A 62 -3.61 14.11 16.46
N HIS A 63 -3.69 12.80 16.26
CA HIS A 63 -3.63 11.83 17.34
C HIS A 63 -2.29 11.08 17.32
N THR A 64 -1.76 10.85 18.51
CA THR A 64 -0.61 9.95 18.70
C THR A 64 -1.12 8.55 18.98
N LEU A 65 -0.60 7.55 18.28
CA LEU A 65 -0.84 6.16 18.65
C LEU A 65 0.17 5.76 19.73
N GLU A 66 -0.32 5.51 20.94
CA GLU A 66 0.50 4.98 22.01
C GLU A 66 0.77 3.50 21.74
N VAL A 67 2.04 3.17 21.54
CA VAL A 67 2.50 1.80 21.33
C VAL A 67 3.30 1.34 22.56
N PRO A 68 3.25 0.02 22.90
CA PRO A 68 3.94 -0.50 24.08
C PRO A 68 5.46 -0.35 24.06
N TYR A 69 6.03 -0.05 22.92
CA TYR A 69 7.48 0.11 22.67
C TYR A 69 7.87 1.55 22.35
N LYS A 70 6.99 2.52 22.67
CA LYS A 70 7.26 3.95 22.45
C LYS A 70 8.42 4.41 23.34
N ASP A 71 9.23 5.33 22.81
CA ASP A 71 10.36 5.97 23.50
C ASP A 71 11.46 4.99 23.95
N GLN A 72 11.46 3.74 23.49
CA GLN A 72 12.56 2.82 23.74
C GLN A 72 13.64 2.98 22.67
N ALA A 73 14.87 3.17 23.11
CA ALA A 73 16.03 3.25 22.24
C ALA A 73 17.12 2.26 22.68
N TRP A 74 17.68 1.55 21.71
CA TRP A 74 18.83 0.69 21.94
C TRP A 74 20.10 1.44 21.57
N ASN A 75 20.93 1.66 22.58
CA ASN A 75 22.22 2.30 22.42
C ASN A 75 23.30 1.24 22.13
N LEU A 76 23.74 1.17 20.88
CA LEU A 76 24.87 0.35 20.43
C LEU A 76 26.13 1.22 20.27
N GLY A 77 26.57 1.85 21.34
CA GLY A 77 27.75 2.73 21.33
C GLY A 77 27.50 4.02 20.50
N ALA A 78 27.99 4.09 19.29
CA ALA A 78 27.85 5.27 18.42
C ALA A 78 26.50 5.34 17.67
N LEU A 79 25.69 4.27 17.69
CA LEU A 79 24.41 4.19 17.01
C LEU A 79 23.26 4.11 18.02
N VAL A 80 22.32 5.02 17.92
CA VAL A 80 21.06 4.99 18.66
C VAL A 80 19.96 4.51 17.73
N LEU A 81 19.40 3.33 17.99
CA LEU A 81 18.34 2.73 17.19
C LEU A 81 17.01 2.86 17.97
N ASN A 82 16.07 3.60 17.41
CA ASN A 82 14.71 3.67 17.96
C ASN A 82 14.00 2.34 17.72
N VAL A 83 13.43 1.76 18.77
CA VAL A 83 12.71 0.48 18.69
C VAL A 83 11.51 0.58 17.74
N GLU A 84 10.85 1.74 17.64
CA GLU A 84 9.77 1.99 16.69
C GLU A 84 10.20 1.73 15.23
N GLN A 85 11.36 2.25 14.83
CA GLN A 85 11.91 2.05 13.49
C GLN A 85 12.27 0.58 13.21
N MET A 86 12.84 -0.09 14.23
CA MET A 86 13.16 -1.53 14.12
C MET A 86 11.90 -2.37 13.95
N VAL A 87 10.82 -2.05 14.69
CA VAL A 87 9.52 -2.73 14.57
C VAL A 87 8.94 -2.51 13.18
N VAL A 88 9.00 -1.29 12.64
CA VAL A 88 8.53 -0.99 11.27
C VAL A 88 9.29 -1.82 10.24
N ILE A 89 10.63 -1.88 10.33
CA ILE A 89 11.45 -2.66 9.39
C ILE A 89 11.12 -4.15 9.50
N ALA A 90 11.10 -4.70 10.72
CA ALA A 90 10.81 -6.12 10.97
C ALA A 90 9.39 -6.50 10.53
N ALA A 91 8.39 -5.69 10.85
CA ALA A 91 7.00 -5.93 10.48
C ALA A 91 6.80 -5.81 8.96
N THR A 92 7.44 -4.84 8.31
CA THR A 92 7.39 -4.69 6.85
C THR A 92 8.07 -5.87 6.15
N ALA A 93 9.23 -6.32 6.64
CA ALA A 93 9.90 -7.51 6.10
C ALA A 93 9.05 -8.77 6.28
N LEU A 94 8.44 -8.95 7.45
CA LEU A 94 7.55 -10.08 7.73
C LEU A 94 6.31 -10.04 6.81
N LEU A 95 5.65 -8.90 6.71
CA LEU A 95 4.49 -8.72 5.84
C LEU A 95 4.84 -9.00 4.38
N SER A 96 5.96 -8.49 3.91
CA SER A 96 6.47 -8.73 2.56
C SER A 96 6.74 -10.21 2.31
N ALA A 97 7.36 -10.90 3.27
CA ALA A 97 7.63 -12.34 3.20
C ALA A 97 6.33 -13.16 3.19
N LEU A 98 5.35 -12.79 4.02
CA LEU A 98 4.02 -13.44 4.06
C LEU A 98 3.28 -13.27 2.74
N LEU A 99 3.25 -12.05 2.18
CA LEU A 99 2.63 -11.79 0.88
C LEU A 99 3.35 -12.56 -0.23
N TYR A 100 4.67 -12.54 -0.25
CA TYR A 100 5.44 -13.33 -1.22
C TYR A 100 5.14 -14.81 -1.13
N ALA A 101 5.13 -15.38 0.08
CA ALA A 101 4.79 -16.78 0.30
C ALA A 101 3.35 -17.08 -0.14
N MET A 102 2.40 -16.20 0.17
CA MET A 102 1.00 -16.35 -0.26
C MET A 102 0.90 -16.37 -1.79
N PHE A 103 1.52 -15.40 -2.50
CA PHE A 103 1.47 -15.34 -3.96
C PHE A 103 2.19 -16.51 -4.64
N ARG A 104 3.29 -16.98 -4.05
CA ARG A 104 4.15 -18.02 -4.65
C ARG A 104 3.63 -19.45 -4.38
N PHE A 105 3.13 -19.70 -3.18
CA PHE A 105 2.88 -21.08 -2.71
C PHE A 105 1.40 -21.39 -2.48
N THR A 106 0.48 -20.42 -2.62
CA THR A 106 -0.94 -20.73 -2.39
C THR A 106 -1.75 -20.74 -3.69
N LYS A 107 -2.82 -21.55 -3.68
CA LYS A 107 -3.79 -21.61 -4.80
C LYS A 107 -4.46 -20.25 -5.04
N LEU A 108 -4.65 -19.45 -3.98
CA LEU A 108 -5.20 -18.09 -4.09
C LEU A 108 -4.23 -17.17 -4.86
N GLY A 109 -2.95 -17.20 -4.54
CA GLY A 109 -1.95 -16.40 -5.25
C GLY A 109 -1.87 -16.75 -6.74
N VAL A 110 -1.88 -18.05 -7.07
CA VAL A 110 -1.91 -18.51 -8.48
C VAL A 110 -3.18 -18.06 -9.19
N ALA A 111 -4.35 -18.16 -8.53
CA ALA A 111 -5.62 -17.70 -9.09
C ALA A 111 -5.64 -16.18 -9.31
N MET A 112 -5.05 -15.39 -8.39
CA MET A 112 -4.90 -13.95 -8.54
C MET A 112 -4.02 -13.58 -9.74
N GLN A 113 -2.87 -14.25 -9.90
CA GLN A 113 -1.97 -14.06 -11.04
C GLN A 113 -2.64 -14.45 -12.38
N ALA A 114 -3.32 -15.58 -12.43
CA ALA A 114 -4.05 -16.01 -13.63
C ALA A 114 -5.15 -15.01 -14.01
N SER A 115 -5.91 -14.52 -13.03
CA SER A 115 -6.97 -13.53 -13.23
C SER A 115 -6.42 -12.16 -13.67
N SER A 116 -5.23 -11.76 -13.19
CA SER A 116 -4.60 -10.49 -13.61
C SER A 116 -4.11 -10.53 -15.06
N GLN A 117 -3.70 -11.69 -15.57
CA GLN A 117 -3.27 -11.84 -16.95
C GLN A 117 -4.43 -11.90 -17.93
N ASN A 118 -5.47 -12.66 -17.61
CA ASN A 118 -6.68 -12.76 -18.44
C ASN A 118 -7.89 -13.21 -17.61
N GLN A 119 -8.74 -12.26 -17.25
CA GLN A 119 -9.94 -12.53 -16.44
C GLN A 119 -10.91 -13.50 -17.12
N LEU A 120 -11.08 -13.39 -18.45
CA LEU A 120 -12.00 -14.22 -19.20
C LEU A 120 -11.52 -15.68 -19.25
N ALA A 121 -10.25 -15.87 -19.55
CA ALA A 121 -9.63 -17.19 -19.55
C ALA A 121 -9.68 -17.84 -18.14
N ALA A 122 -9.37 -17.07 -17.10
CA ALA A 122 -9.48 -17.54 -15.70
C ALA A 122 -10.91 -17.98 -15.35
N TYR A 123 -11.91 -17.21 -15.80
CA TYR A 123 -13.32 -17.57 -15.59
C TYR A 123 -13.69 -18.89 -16.28
N TYR A 124 -13.28 -19.10 -17.55
CA TYR A 124 -13.53 -20.35 -18.27
C TYR A 124 -12.82 -21.56 -17.65
N MET A 125 -11.70 -21.34 -16.96
CA MET A 125 -10.99 -22.36 -16.18
C MET A 125 -11.62 -22.61 -14.79
N GLY A 126 -12.79 -22.03 -14.51
CA GLY A 126 -13.53 -22.23 -13.27
C GLY A 126 -13.08 -21.39 -12.07
N ILE A 127 -12.21 -20.39 -12.29
CA ILE A 127 -11.80 -19.47 -11.22
C ILE A 127 -12.93 -18.47 -10.95
N PRO A 128 -13.44 -18.36 -9.70
CA PRO A 128 -14.52 -17.45 -9.35
C PRO A 128 -14.02 -16.01 -9.25
N VAL A 129 -13.77 -15.36 -10.41
CA VAL A 129 -13.15 -14.03 -10.53
C VAL A 129 -13.83 -12.97 -9.65
N ARG A 130 -15.17 -13.00 -9.54
CA ARG A 130 -15.91 -12.05 -8.70
C ARG A 130 -15.58 -12.17 -7.21
N ARG A 131 -15.42 -13.40 -6.68
CA ARG A 131 -15.01 -13.60 -5.29
C ARG A 131 -13.55 -13.24 -5.09
N LEU A 132 -12.74 -13.54 -6.07
CA LEU A 132 -11.31 -13.23 -6.07
C LEU A 132 -11.07 -11.72 -6.00
N ASN A 133 -11.80 -10.92 -6.79
CA ASN A 133 -11.70 -9.46 -6.73
C ASN A 133 -12.02 -8.92 -5.32
N GLY A 134 -13.09 -9.40 -4.69
CA GLY A 134 -13.40 -9.01 -3.31
C GLY A 134 -12.29 -9.37 -2.32
N LEU A 135 -11.66 -10.55 -2.46
CA LEU A 135 -10.52 -10.94 -1.63
C LEU A 135 -9.30 -10.06 -1.88
N VAL A 136 -9.01 -9.69 -3.12
CA VAL A 136 -7.91 -8.77 -3.47
C VAL A 136 -8.10 -7.41 -2.81
N TRP A 137 -9.31 -6.84 -2.87
CA TRP A 137 -9.62 -5.56 -2.23
C TRP A 137 -9.55 -5.64 -0.71
N GLY A 138 -10.05 -6.74 -0.12
CA GLY A 138 -9.94 -6.99 1.31
C GLY A 138 -8.49 -7.12 1.77
N LEU A 139 -7.68 -7.87 1.02
CA LEU A 139 -6.26 -8.03 1.30
C LEU A 139 -5.49 -6.72 1.17
N ALA A 140 -5.76 -5.94 0.12
CA ALA A 140 -5.16 -4.63 -0.07
C ALA A 140 -5.49 -3.67 1.08
N ALA A 141 -6.75 -3.64 1.52
CA ALA A 141 -7.17 -2.85 2.67
C ALA A 141 -6.54 -3.30 3.99
N ALA A 142 -6.38 -4.62 4.20
CA ALA A 142 -5.67 -5.17 5.35
C ALA A 142 -4.19 -4.74 5.36
N VAL A 143 -3.50 -4.85 4.22
CA VAL A 143 -2.10 -4.41 4.07
C VAL A 143 -1.98 -2.90 4.31
N ALA A 144 -2.89 -2.10 3.76
CA ALA A 144 -2.92 -0.65 3.98
C ALA A 144 -3.14 -0.31 5.47
N SER A 145 -3.99 -1.06 6.17
CA SER A 145 -4.21 -0.91 7.62
C SER A 145 -2.94 -1.21 8.41
N VAL A 146 -2.24 -2.30 8.10
CA VAL A 146 -0.96 -2.62 8.76
C VAL A 146 0.06 -1.51 8.51
N ALA A 147 0.20 -1.04 7.27
CA ALA A 147 1.12 0.05 6.93
C ALA A 147 0.77 1.34 7.69
N GLY A 148 -0.52 1.70 7.77
CA GLY A 148 -0.99 2.85 8.53
C GLY A 148 -0.70 2.75 10.03
N LEU A 149 -0.95 1.58 10.63
CA LEU A 149 -0.67 1.33 12.04
C LEU A 149 0.83 1.38 12.37
N LEU A 150 1.69 0.91 11.47
CA LEU A 150 3.14 0.97 11.63
C LEU A 150 3.69 2.40 11.49
N LEU A 151 3.08 3.22 10.63
CA LEU A 151 3.49 4.61 10.42
C LEU A 151 2.92 5.56 11.49
N ALA A 152 1.78 5.24 12.09
CA ALA A 152 1.07 6.10 13.02
C ALA A 152 1.93 6.63 14.20
N PRO A 153 2.80 5.85 14.86
CA PRO A 153 3.67 6.34 15.91
C PRO A 153 4.69 7.38 15.44
N ILE A 154 5.12 7.27 14.17
CA ILE A 154 6.19 8.11 13.59
C ILE A 154 5.62 9.40 12.98
N THR A 155 4.46 9.29 12.29
CA THR A 155 3.90 10.39 11.48
C THR A 155 2.66 11.03 12.07
N PHE A 156 2.18 10.55 13.21
CA PHE A 156 0.88 10.86 13.80
C PHE A 156 -0.30 10.46 12.92
N VAL A 157 -1.48 10.29 13.53
CA VAL A 157 -2.73 9.99 12.83
C VAL A 157 -3.47 11.30 12.57
N HIS A 158 -3.71 11.62 11.30
CA HIS A 158 -4.41 12.82 10.89
C HIS A 158 -5.15 12.59 9.57
N ALA A 159 -6.14 13.40 9.26
CA ALA A 159 -6.99 13.21 8.06
C ALA A 159 -6.23 13.23 6.74
N ASN A 160 -5.03 13.83 6.69
CA ASN A 160 -4.19 13.90 5.49
C ASN A 160 -3.24 12.70 5.33
N MET A 161 -3.22 11.74 6.26
CA MET A 161 -2.33 10.57 6.22
C MET A 161 -2.51 9.75 4.94
N GLY A 162 -3.70 9.80 4.33
CA GLY A 162 -3.98 9.15 3.06
C GLY A 162 -3.06 9.60 1.90
N PHE A 163 -2.51 10.82 1.94
CA PHE A 163 -1.55 11.28 0.93
C PHE A 163 -0.22 10.52 0.98
N ILE A 164 0.16 9.98 2.14
CA ILE A 164 1.33 9.09 2.26
C ILE A 164 1.10 7.84 1.42
N GLY A 165 -0.14 7.33 1.39
CA GLY A 165 -0.51 6.19 0.56
C GLY A 165 -0.35 6.43 -0.95
N LEU A 166 -0.47 7.67 -1.42
CA LEU A 166 -0.23 8.00 -2.83
C LEU A 166 1.22 7.76 -3.25
N LYS A 167 2.17 7.80 -2.33
CA LYS A 167 3.58 7.51 -2.59
C LYS A 167 3.83 6.01 -2.87
N ALA A 168 2.90 5.15 -2.55
CA ALA A 168 2.96 3.73 -2.95
C ALA A 168 2.86 3.56 -4.48
N PHE A 169 2.19 4.48 -5.19
CA PHE A 169 2.09 4.43 -6.64
C PHE A 169 3.45 4.63 -7.33
N PRO A 170 4.24 5.69 -7.04
CA PRO A 170 5.63 5.79 -7.44
C PRO A 170 6.46 4.53 -7.19
N ALA A 171 6.36 3.95 -5.99
CA ALA A 171 7.09 2.74 -5.63
C ALA A 171 6.70 1.55 -6.53
N ALA A 172 5.41 1.36 -6.80
CA ALA A 172 4.92 0.30 -7.68
C ALA A 172 5.35 0.49 -9.14
N VAL A 173 5.37 1.73 -9.65
CA VAL A 173 5.85 2.05 -11.01
C VAL A 173 7.34 1.76 -11.14
N VAL A 174 8.16 2.24 -10.21
CA VAL A 174 9.60 2.02 -10.21
C VAL A 174 9.93 0.53 -10.07
N GLY A 175 9.22 -0.16 -9.20
CA GLY A 175 9.38 -1.61 -9.01
C GLY A 175 8.97 -2.43 -10.23
N GLY A 176 7.98 -1.96 -10.96
CA GLY A 176 7.31 -2.64 -12.07
C GLY A 176 5.98 -3.26 -11.66
N PHE A 177 4.91 -2.85 -12.33
CA PHE A 177 3.57 -3.39 -12.10
C PHE A 177 3.52 -4.90 -12.30
N GLY A 178 2.84 -5.61 -11.39
CA GLY A 178 2.69 -7.06 -11.42
C GLY A 178 3.81 -7.83 -10.73
N SER A 179 4.88 -7.17 -10.27
CA SER A 179 5.99 -7.80 -9.55
C SER A 179 5.99 -7.42 -8.06
N LEU A 180 5.64 -8.37 -7.18
CA LEU A 180 5.71 -8.15 -5.73
C LEU A 180 7.14 -7.84 -5.24
N PRO A 181 8.20 -8.59 -5.64
CA PRO A 181 9.57 -8.22 -5.32
C PRO A 181 9.94 -6.83 -5.88
N GLY A 182 9.41 -6.50 -7.07
CA GLY A 182 9.58 -5.17 -7.66
C GLY A 182 9.01 -4.08 -6.79
N ALA A 183 7.78 -4.23 -6.28
CA ALA A 183 7.15 -3.24 -5.42
C ALA A 183 7.96 -2.99 -4.13
N ILE A 184 8.55 -4.04 -3.53
CA ILE A 184 9.42 -3.94 -2.35
C ILE A 184 10.67 -3.13 -2.67
N VAL A 185 11.37 -3.49 -3.75
CA VAL A 185 12.59 -2.78 -4.18
C VAL A 185 12.27 -1.34 -4.59
N GLY A 186 11.17 -1.13 -5.31
CA GLY A 186 10.70 0.20 -5.68
C GLY A 186 10.41 1.08 -4.46
N GLY A 187 9.76 0.51 -3.44
CA GLY A 187 9.52 1.20 -2.16
C GLY A 187 10.81 1.60 -1.45
N LEU A 188 11.81 0.70 -1.42
CA LEU A 188 13.13 1.00 -0.83
C LEU A 188 13.86 2.10 -1.61
N VAL A 189 13.83 2.05 -2.95
CA VAL A 189 14.45 3.07 -3.80
C VAL A 189 13.79 4.43 -3.58
N ILE A 190 12.46 4.50 -3.60
CA ILE A 190 11.73 5.75 -3.36
C ILE A 190 12.00 6.29 -1.96
N GLY A 191 11.94 5.44 -0.92
CA GLY A 191 12.21 5.86 0.46
C GLY A 191 13.64 6.38 0.65
N LEU A 192 14.62 5.75 -0.03
CA LEU A 192 16.01 6.17 0.02
C LEU A 192 16.20 7.54 -0.69
N VAL A 193 15.59 7.71 -1.86
CA VAL A 193 15.62 8.99 -2.59
C VAL A 193 14.93 10.10 -1.79
N GLU A 194 13.77 9.83 -1.19
CA GLU A 194 13.10 10.80 -0.32
C GLU A 194 13.96 11.21 0.88
N SER A 195 14.61 10.23 1.54
CA SER A 195 15.49 10.51 2.68
C SER A 195 16.69 11.36 2.28
N LEU A 196 17.36 11.02 1.18
CA LEU A 196 18.50 11.78 0.67
C LEU A 196 18.08 13.19 0.20
N SER A 197 16.95 13.28 -0.49
CA SER A 197 16.42 14.58 -0.95
C SER A 197 16.05 15.49 0.23
N GLY A 198 15.47 14.92 1.29
CA GLY A 198 15.16 15.69 2.49
C GLY A 198 16.39 16.15 3.29
N PHE A 199 17.54 15.49 3.10
CA PHE A 199 18.79 15.86 3.76
C PHE A 199 19.60 16.90 2.96
N TYR A 200 19.65 16.78 1.64
CA TYR A 200 20.52 17.61 0.78
C TYR A 200 19.80 18.74 0.07
N LEU A 201 18.47 18.68 -0.10
CA LEU A 201 17.70 19.66 -0.87
C LEU A 201 16.80 20.50 0.05
N PRO A 202 16.39 21.71 -0.39
CA PRO A 202 15.46 22.54 0.36
C PRO A 202 14.13 21.86 0.67
N GLU A 203 13.43 22.35 1.70
CA GLU A 203 12.09 21.88 2.06
C GLU A 203 11.15 21.89 0.85
N GLY A 204 10.35 20.83 0.73
CA GLY A 204 9.43 20.61 -0.39
C GLY A 204 9.98 19.70 -1.50
N PHE A 205 11.29 19.62 -1.71
CA PHE A 205 11.87 18.72 -2.71
C PHE A 205 11.71 17.24 -2.35
N LYS A 206 11.59 16.92 -1.07
CA LYS A 206 11.36 15.55 -0.59
C LYS A 206 10.15 14.90 -1.26
N ASP A 207 9.04 15.63 -1.38
CA ASP A 207 7.81 15.08 -1.96
C ASP A 207 7.89 14.99 -3.50
N ILE A 208 8.62 15.90 -4.12
CA ILE A 208 8.80 15.95 -5.58
C ILE A 208 9.76 14.86 -6.05
N ALA A 209 10.77 14.53 -5.27
CA ALA A 209 11.84 13.60 -5.64
C ALA A 209 11.31 12.22 -6.06
N ALA A 210 10.31 11.70 -5.36
CA ALA A 210 9.65 10.44 -5.70
C ALA A 210 9.08 10.47 -7.13
N TYR A 211 8.41 11.55 -7.51
CA TYR A 211 7.80 11.69 -8.84
C TYR A 211 8.84 11.92 -9.93
N VAL A 212 9.93 12.62 -9.64
CA VAL A 212 11.06 12.78 -10.57
C VAL A 212 11.67 11.41 -10.89
N VAL A 213 11.88 10.57 -9.88
CA VAL A 213 12.37 9.20 -10.10
C VAL A 213 11.42 8.38 -10.98
N VAL A 214 10.10 8.51 -10.77
CA VAL A 214 9.11 7.86 -11.64
C VAL A 214 9.23 8.34 -13.08
N LEU A 215 9.33 9.65 -13.32
CA LEU A 215 9.46 10.20 -14.67
C LEU A 215 10.73 9.67 -15.36
N VAL A 216 11.86 9.69 -14.66
CA VAL A 216 13.11 9.13 -15.17
C VAL A 216 12.95 7.65 -15.47
N MET A 217 12.33 6.88 -14.56
CA MET A 217 12.10 5.45 -14.74
C MET A 217 11.23 5.16 -15.97
N LEU A 218 10.14 5.91 -16.17
CA LEU A 218 9.25 5.73 -17.31
C LEU A 218 9.96 6.00 -18.66
N VAL A 219 10.90 6.96 -18.68
CA VAL A 219 11.71 7.26 -19.88
C VAL A 219 12.74 6.16 -20.14
N VAL A 220 13.45 5.70 -19.09
CA VAL A 220 14.56 4.74 -19.22
C VAL A 220 14.08 3.30 -19.28
N ARG A 221 13.12 2.93 -18.43
CA ARG A 221 12.54 1.59 -18.33
C ARG A 221 11.03 1.65 -18.06
N PRO A 222 10.19 1.78 -19.10
CA PRO A 222 8.73 1.95 -18.93
C PRO A 222 8.04 0.78 -18.23
N ASN A 223 8.68 -0.39 -18.17
CA ASN A 223 8.15 -1.57 -17.45
C ASN A 223 8.61 -1.63 -15.98
N GLY A 224 9.39 -0.66 -15.50
CA GLY A 224 10.00 -0.70 -14.18
C GLY A 224 11.19 -1.64 -14.07
N LEU A 225 11.72 -1.82 -12.84
CA LEU A 225 12.91 -2.64 -12.60
C LEU A 225 12.66 -4.14 -12.84
N PHE A 226 11.50 -4.65 -12.42
CA PHE A 226 11.13 -6.07 -12.44
C PHE A 226 9.84 -6.36 -13.23
N GLY A 227 9.33 -5.38 -13.99
CA GLY A 227 8.12 -5.56 -14.79
C GLY A 227 8.35 -6.54 -15.95
N GLU A 228 7.34 -7.34 -16.23
CA GLU A 228 7.37 -8.26 -17.39
C GLU A 228 7.35 -7.46 -18.69
N LYS A 229 8.24 -7.82 -19.61
CA LYS A 229 8.20 -7.28 -20.98
C LYS A 229 6.90 -7.78 -21.63
N LEU A 230 5.97 -6.88 -21.88
CA LEU A 230 4.81 -7.19 -22.70
C LEU A 230 5.32 -7.69 -24.06
N ARG A 231 5.24 -9.01 -24.29
CA ARG A 231 5.43 -9.57 -25.63
C ARG A 231 4.34 -8.97 -26.51
N LYS A 232 4.70 -8.10 -27.45
CA LYS A 232 3.80 -7.69 -28.51
C LYS A 232 3.30 -8.97 -29.16
N LYS A 233 2.00 -9.27 -29.00
CA LYS A 233 1.34 -10.24 -29.86
C LYS A 233 1.36 -9.63 -31.26
N VAL A 234 2.22 -10.14 -32.12
CA VAL A 234 2.18 -9.93 -33.56
C VAL A 234 0.99 -10.71 -34.08
#